data_9dab79ae7ceed3f366f46380018939e1
#
_entry.id   9dab79ae7ceed3f366f46380018939e1
#
_cell.length_a   1.000
_cell.length_b   1.000
_cell.length_c   1.000
_cell.angle_alpha   90.00
_cell.angle_beta   90.00
_cell.angle_gamma   90.00
#
_symmetry.space_group_name_H-M   'P 1'
#
loop_
_entity.id
_entity.type
_entity.pdbx_description
1 polymer ?
#
loop_
_entity_poly.entity_id
_entity_poly.type
_entity_poly.pdbx_seq_one_letter_code
_entity_poly.pdbx_strand_id
1 'polypeptide(L)'
;MDFELTASMMCADYRNLEREVRELDEGGIDSFHIDIMDGRYVHNYAMSLNDLRCIRSLTDKPLDVHLMVEHPINTIELFTENLRPGDTVYIHPEAEYHPSTTISKILNAGMIPGIAINPGTSVENVQMLLRIVDKVLVMSVNPGNAAQMFLPYVREKYDQLLELKEKINFDIYWDGACGADKIKEYAPLGVKGFVLGTTLLFGKKHPMEKR
;
A
#
# COMPACT_ATOMS: atom_id res chain seq x y z
N MET A 1 -12.75 1.03 17.79
CA MET A 1 -12.80 0.99 16.32
C MET A 1 -11.65 0.12 15.89
N ASP A 2 -11.91 -0.84 15.04
CA ASP A 2 -10.92 -1.82 14.62
C ASP A 2 -10.38 -1.42 13.24
N PHE A 3 -9.29 -0.65 13.23
CA PHE A 3 -8.57 -0.26 12.02
C PHE A 3 -7.07 -0.57 12.17
N GLU A 4 -6.39 -0.72 11.05
CA GLU A 4 -4.98 -1.08 10.96
C GLU A 4 -4.12 0.13 10.61
N LEU A 5 -2.95 0.24 11.25
CA LEU A 5 -1.94 1.25 10.95
C LEU A 5 -0.72 0.57 10.31
N THR A 6 -0.41 0.97 9.10
CA THR A 6 0.69 0.40 8.30
C THR A 6 1.79 1.43 8.10
N ALA A 7 3.04 1.09 8.36
CA ALA A 7 4.17 2.00 8.20
C ALA A 7 4.74 1.97 6.78
N SER A 8 4.72 3.10 6.03
CA SER A 8 5.36 3.21 4.71
C SER A 8 6.87 3.33 4.86
N MET A 9 7.57 2.22 4.65
CA MET A 9 9.00 2.09 4.91
C MET A 9 9.88 2.87 3.93
N MET A 10 9.37 3.30 2.79
CA MET A 10 10.10 4.23 1.91
C MET A 10 10.40 5.58 2.58
N CYS A 11 9.68 5.92 3.66
CA CYS A 11 9.85 7.15 4.42
C CYS A 11 10.83 7.00 5.60
N ALA A 12 11.34 5.79 5.88
CA ALA A 12 12.22 5.50 7.00
C ALA A 12 13.64 6.05 6.80
N ASP A 13 14.39 6.20 7.89
CA ASP A 13 15.83 6.49 7.81
C ASP A 13 16.60 5.22 7.47
N TYR A 14 16.93 5.02 6.20
CA TYR A 14 17.67 3.86 5.69
C TYR A 14 19.04 3.63 6.34
N ARG A 15 19.63 4.66 6.92
CA ARG A 15 20.90 4.53 7.68
C ARG A 15 20.70 3.80 9.01
N ASN A 16 19.45 3.71 9.47
CA ASN A 16 19.06 3.13 10.74
C ASN A 16 17.85 2.20 10.60
N LEU A 17 17.70 1.54 9.44
CA LEU A 17 16.51 0.78 9.07
C LEU A 17 16.10 -0.26 10.14
N GLU A 18 17.07 -1.00 10.69
CA GLU A 18 16.79 -1.96 11.76
C GLU A 18 16.15 -1.30 12.98
N ARG A 19 16.69 -0.17 13.42
CA ARG A 19 16.12 0.56 14.57
C ARG A 19 14.71 1.06 14.26
N GLU A 20 14.48 1.63 13.07
CA GLU A 20 13.16 2.12 12.65
C GLU A 20 12.13 0.97 12.65
N VAL A 21 12.48 -0.21 12.13
CA VAL A 21 11.59 -1.38 12.14
C VAL A 21 11.27 -1.82 13.56
N ARG A 22 12.26 -1.93 14.44
CA ARG A 22 12.07 -2.37 15.83
C ARG A 22 11.22 -1.36 16.64
N GLU A 23 11.50 -0.07 16.51
CA GLU A 23 10.75 0.99 17.19
C GLU A 23 9.28 1.00 16.75
N LEU A 24 9.01 0.79 15.45
CA LEU A 24 7.65 0.70 14.92
C LEU A 24 6.93 -0.58 15.35
N ASP A 25 7.63 -1.70 15.37
CA ASP A 25 7.10 -2.99 15.80
C ASP A 25 6.66 -2.95 17.28
N GLU A 26 7.53 -2.43 18.15
CA GLU A 26 7.25 -2.20 19.57
C GLU A 26 6.19 -1.10 19.79
N GLY A 27 6.17 -0.09 18.91
CA GLY A 27 5.23 1.03 18.93
C GLY A 27 3.79 0.69 18.55
N GLY A 28 3.54 -0.58 18.15
CA GLY A 28 2.18 -1.08 17.90
C GLY A 28 1.66 -0.84 16.49
N ILE A 29 2.57 -0.64 15.49
CA ILE A 29 2.15 -0.68 14.09
C ILE A 29 1.63 -2.08 13.74
N ASP A 30 0.61 -2.19 12.88
CA ASP A 30 0.01 -3.49 12.55
C ASP A 30 0.74 -4.21 11.41
N SER A 31 1.29 -3.45 10.44
CA SER A 31 2.01 -3.99 9.28
C SER A 31 3.04 -2.99 8.73
N PHE A 32 3.90 -3.46 7.82
CA PHE A 32 4.91 -2.64 7.14
C PHE A 32 4.63 -2.59 5.65
N HIS A 33 4.56 -1.39 5.08
CA HIS A 33 4.29 -1.13 3.67
C HIS A 33 5.59 -0.92 2.89
N ILE A 34 5.75 -1.72 1.84
CA ILE A 34 6.98 -1.80 1.03
C ILE A 34 6.67 -1.27 -0.37
N ASP A 35 7.09 -0.06 -0.65
CA ASP A 35 6.86 0.65 -1.91
C ASP A 35 7.91 0.28 -2.96
N ILE A 36 7.59 -0.61 -3.89
CA ILE A 36 8.46 -1.06 -4.97
C ILE A 36 8.19 -0.24 -6.23
N MET A 37 9.23 0.39 -6.78
CA MET A 37 9.15 1.25 -7.95
C MET A 37 10.21 0.89 -8.98
N ASP A 38 9.85 0.90 -10.27
CA ASP A 38 10.71 0.47 -11.38
C ASP A 38 11.23 1.61 -12.27
N GLY A 39 10.86 2.87 -11.98
CA GLY A 39 11.21 4.02 -12.80
C GLY A 39 10.47 4.10 -14.14
N ARG A 40 9.50 3.21 -14.39
CA ARG A 40 8.69 3.14 -15.62
C ARG A 40 7.24 3.49 -15.34
N TYR A 41 6.58 2.71 -14.49
CA TYR A 41 5.21 3.01 -14.07
C TYR A 41 5.14 4.33 -13.30
N VAL A 42 6.12 4.59 -12.44
CA VAL A 42 6.35 5.87 -11.77
C VAL A 42 7.77 6.37 -12.03
N HIS A 43 7.95 7.70 -12.17
CA HIS A 43 9.26 8.30 -12.46
C HIS A 43 10.15 8.41 -11.23
N ASN A 44 10.23 7.33 -10.45
CA ASN A 44 11.04 7.24 -9.25
C ASN A 44 11.48 5.79 -9.01
N TYR A 45 12.48 5.63 -8.15
CA TYR A 45 12.92 4.35 -7.59
C TYR A 45 12.85 4.45 -6.08
N ALA A 46 12.30 3.46 -5.41
CA ALA A 46 12.22 3.45 -3.96
C ALA A 46 12.84 2.17 -3.39
N MET A 47 12.01 1.28 -2.84
CA MET A 47 12.49 0.07 -2.20
C MET A 47 12.76 -1.04 -3.23
N SER A 48 13.60 -1.98 -2.84
CA SER A 48 14.00 -3.13 -3.64
C SER A 48 13.64 -4.44 -2.95
N LEU A 49 13.84 -5.55 -3.67
CA LEU A 49 13.72 -6.89 -3.09
C LEU A 49 14.66 -7.10 -1.88
N ASN A 50 15.83 -6.45 -1.86
CA ASN A 50 16.76 -6.56 -0.73
C ASN A 50 16.23 -5.81 0.49
N ASP A 51 15.57 -4.67 0.32
CA ASP A 51 14.93 -3.95 1.42
C ASP A 51 13.78 -4.77 2.02
N LEU A 52 12.96 -5.41 1.16
CA LEU A 52 11.92 -6.33 1.60
C LEU A 52 12.50 -7.46 2.45
N ARG A 53 13.56 -8.14 1.97
CA ARG A 53 14.24 -9.21 2.70
C ARG A 53 14.81 -8.74 4.04
N CYS A 54 15.40 -7.55 4.04
CA CYS A 54 15.94 -6.94 5.26
C CYS A 54 14.82 -6.74 6.28
N ILE A 55 13.73 -6.07 5.90
CA ILE A 55 12.59 -5.82 6.80
C ILE A 55 11.96 -7.13 7.25
N ARG A 56 11.75 -8.10 6.33
CA ARG A 56 11.22 -9.42 6.69
C ARG A 56 12.05 -10.15 7.73
N SER A 57 13.37 -9.96 7.74
CA SER A 57 14.25 -10.57 8.74
C SER A 57 14.17 -9.93 10.13
N LEU A 58 13.58 -8.74 10.23
CA LEU A 58 13.53 -7.94 11.46
C LEU A 58 12.18 -8.00 12.17
N THR A 59 11.11 -8.44 11.50
CA THR A 59 9.75 -8.49 12.06
C THR A 59 8.98 -9.71 11.59
N ASP A 60 8.06 -10.19 12.44
CA ASP A 60 7.07 -11.22 12.10
C ASP A 60 5.71 -10.63 11.72
N LYS A 61 5.53 -9.31 11.81
CA LYS A 61 4.30 -8.65 11.38
C LYS A 61 4.07 -8.77 9.87
N PRO A 62 2.82 -8.68 9.40
CA PRO A 62 2.51 -8.70 7.98
C PRO A 62 3.26 -7.62 7.19
N LEU A 63 3.63 -7.96 5.95
CA LEU A 63 4.15 -7.00 4.97
C LEU A 63 3.10 -6.75 3.90
N ASP A 64 2.90 -5.49 3.55
CA ASP A 64 2.09 -5.04 2.44
C ASP A 64 3.01 -4.58 1.31
N VAL A 65 3.16 -5.36 0.26
CA VAL A 65 4.01 -5.01 -0.89
C VAL A 65 3.19 -4.29 -1.95
N HIS A 66 3.54 -3.03 -2.20
CA HIS A 66 2.89 -2.17 -3.18
C HIS A 66 3.75 -2.08 -4.45
N LEU A 67 3.32 -2.77 -5.50
CA LEU A 67 4.04 -2.84 -6.76
C LEU A 67 3.63 -1.69 -7.69
N MET A 68 4.37 -0.59 -7.64
CA MET A 68 4.31 0.51 -8.59
C MET A 68 5.27 0.22 -9.76
N VAL A 69 4.98 -0.85 -10.48
CA VAL A 69 5.82 -1.38 -11.58
C VAL A 69 4.99 -1.67 -12.82
N GLU A 70 5.62 -1.52 -13.99
CA GLU A 70 5.03 -1.88 -15.28
C GLU A 70 5.01 -3.41 -15.43
N HIS A 71 3.85 -3.97 -15.81
CA HIS A 71 3.65 -5.41 -15.98
C HIS A 71 4.12 -6.26 -14.78
N PRO A 72 3.49 -6.11 -13.60
CA PRO A 72 3.88 -6.82 -12.38
C PRO A 72 3.91 -8.34 -12.54
N ILE A 73 3.19 -8.91 -13.50
CA ILE A 73 3.22 -10.35 -13.81
C ILE A 73 4.62 -10.89 -14.10
N ASN A 74 5.51 -10.05 -14.60
CA ASN A 74 6.89 -10.44 -14.96
C ASN A 74 7.81 -10.56 -13.74
N THR A 75 7.44 -9.97 -12.61
CA THR A 75 8.31 -9.87 -11.42
C THR A 75 7.63 -10.39 -10.15
N ILE A 76 6.34 -10.69 -10.19
CA ILE A 76 5.55 -11.04 -9.01
C ILE A 76 6.14 -12.20 -8.21
N GLU A 77 6.68 -13.23 -8.87
CA GLU A 77 7.24 -14.41 -8.24
C GLU A 77 8.45 -14.07 -7.37
N LEU A 78 9.30 -13.10 -7.81
CA LEU A 78 10.45 -12.64 -7.03
C LEU A 78 10.06 -12.08 -5.66
N PHE A 79 8.88 -11.46 -5.58
CA PHE A 79 8.37 -10.90 -4.32
C PHE A 79 7.66 -11.96 -3.49
N THR A 80 6.76 -12.74 -4.09
CA THR A 80 5.97 -13.75 -3.36
C THR A 80 6.83 -14.84 -2.73
N GLU A 81 7.97 -15.20 -3.33
CA GLU A 81 8.94 -16.16 -2.75
C GLU A 81 9.58 -15.66 -1.44
N ASN A 82 9.49 -14.36 -1.14
CA ASN A 82 10.07 -13.75 0.06
C ASN A 82 9.00 -13.28 1.06
N LEU A 83 7.75 -13.62 0.80
CA LEU A 83 6.60 -13.30 1.63
C LEU A 83 6.07 -14.53 2.36
N ARG A 84 5.18 -14.32 3.32
CA ARG A 84 4.55 -15.37 4.14
C ARG A 84 3.02 -15.30 3.99
N PRO A 85 2.29 -16.39 4.25
CA PRO A 85 0.84 -16.35 4.35
C PRO A 85 0.38 -15.23 5.32
N GLY A 86 -0.54 -14.38 4.85
CA GLY A 86 -0.99 -13.19 5.58
C GLY A 86 -0.34 -11.88 5.09
N ASP A 87 0.75 -11.95 4.33
CA ASP A 87 1.29 -10.79 3.64
C ASP A 87 0.41 -10.42 2.43
N THR A 88 0.38 -9.13 2.08
CA THR A 88 -0.44 -8.60 0.99
C THR A 88 0.43 -8.16 -0.19
N VAL A 89 -0.07 -8.35 -1.41
CA VAL A 89 0.55 -7.76 -2.60
C VAL A 89 -0.48 -6.94 -3.36
N TYR A 90 -0.22 -5.64 -3.47
CA TYR A 90 -1.00 -4.70 -4.27
C TYR A 90 -0.38 -4.52 -5.65
N ILE A 91 -1.21 -4.60 -6.69
CA ILE A 91 -0.85 -4.21 -8.06
C ILE A 91 -1.75 -3.07 -8.53
N HIS A 92 -1.25 -2.25 -9.43
CA HIS A 92 -2.08 -1.29 -10.15
C HIS A 92 -2.70 -1.97 -11.38
N PRO A 93 -4.05 -2.09 -11.47
CA PRO A 93 -4.69 -2.74 -12.61
C PRO A 93 -4.33 -2.13 -13.96
N GLU A 94 -4.14 -0.81 -14.00
CA GLU A 94 -3.74 -0.08 -15.20
C GLU A 94 -2.30 -0.31 -15.66
N ALA A 95 -1.46 -0.88 -14.79
CA ALA A 95 -0.08 -1.27 -15.12
C ALA A 95 0.02 -2.68 -15.74
N GLU A 96 -1.09 -3.40 -15.85
CA GLU A 96 -1.11 -4.80 -16.25
C GLU A 96 -2.15 -5.06 -17.36
N TYR A 97 -1.78 -5.79 -18.41
CA TYR A 97 -2.72 -6.15 -19.47
C TYR A 97 -3.80 -7.14 -19.02
N HIS A 98 -3.44 -8.06 -18.14
CA HIS A 98 -4.34 -9.10 -17.62
C HIS A 98 -4.29 -9.15 -16.09
N PRO A 99 -4.81 -8.13 -15.37
CA PRO A 99 -4.67 -8.02 -13.92
C PRO A 99 -5.25 -9.23 -13.18
N SER A 100 -6.31 -9.86 -13.67
CA SER A 100 -6.87 -11.06 -13.06
C SER A 100 -5.90 -12.24 -13.05
N THR A 101 -5.02 -12.36 -14.05
CA THR A 101 -3.98 -13.39 -14.08
C THR A 101 -2.93 -13.17 -13.00
N THR A 102 -2.49 -11.92 -12.83
CA THR A 102 -1.53 -11.54 -11.80
C THR A 102 -2.12 -11.72 -10.40
N ILE A 103 -3.38 -11.31 -10.19
CA ILE A 103 -4.13 -11.53 -8.95
C ILE A 103 -4.19 -13.04 -8.61
N SER A 104 -4.48 -13.89 -9.61
CA SER A 104 -4.51 -15.35 -9.41
C SER A 104 -3.13 -15.91 -9.02
N LYS A 105 -2.03 -15.38 -9.57
CA LYS A 105 -0.67 -15.79 -9.15
C LYS A 105 -0.38 -15.40 -7.70
N ILE A 106 -0.79 -14.21 -7.25
CA ILE A 106 -0.66 -13.78 -5.85
C ILE A 106 -1.41 -14.73 -4.93
N LEU A 107 -2.65 -15.03 -5.26
CA LEU A 107 -3.50 -15.93 -4.48
C LEU A 107 -2.92 -17.35 -4.44
N ASN A 108 -2.47 -17.88 -5.58
CA ASN A 108 -1.88 -19.22 -5.67
C ASN A 108 -0.54 -19.35 -4.90
N ALA A 109 0.18 -18.24 -4.73
CA ALA A 109 1.36 -18.18 -3.88
C ALA A 109 1.03 -18.11 -2.37
N GLY A 110 -0.26 -18.06 -2.00
CA GLY A 110 -0.72 -18.01 -0.61
C GLY A 110 -0.74 -16.61 0.01
N MET A 111 -0.57 -15.57 -0.81
CA MET A 111 -0.61 -14.17 -0.37
C MET A 111 -2.01 -13.58 -0.51
N ILE A 112 -2.29 -12.51 0.21
CA ILE A 112 -3.54 -11.75 0.11
C ILE A 112 -3.46 -10.86 -1.14
N PRO A 113 -4.35 -11.04 -2.15
CA PRO A 113 -4.36 -10.20 -3.32
C PRO A 113 -5.01 -8.84 -3.04
N GLY A 114 -4.36 -7.77 -3.47
CA GLY A 114 -4.88 -6.41 -3.44
C GLY A 114 -4.73 -5.68 -4.76
N ILE A 115 -5.56 -4.67 -4.97
CA ILE A 115 -5.36 -3.69 -6.05
C ILE A 115 -5.17 -2.30 -5.47
N ALA A 116 -4.28 -1.53 -6.08
CA ALA A 116 -4.11 -0.10 -5.80
C ALA A 116 -4.80 0.72 -6.90
N ILE A 117 -5.63 1.67 -6.52
CA ILE A 117 -6.40 2.51 -7.46
C ILE A 117 -5.81 3.91 -7.46
N ASN A 118 -5.30 4.34 -8.61
CA ASN A 118 -4.77 5.70 -8.80
C ASN A 118 -5.85 6.78 -8.64
N PRO A 119 -5.46 8.01 -8.33
CA PRO A 119 -6.40 9.14 -8.30
C PRO A 119 -7.20 9.32 -9.61
N GLY A 120 -6.56 9.08 -10.76
CA GLY A 120 -7.20 9.19 -12.08
C GLY A 120 -8.02 7.97 -12.52
N THR A 121 -7.91 6.82 -11.86
CA THR A 121 -8.62 5.59 -12.22
C THR A 121 -10.00 5.54 -11.56
N SER A 122 -11.07 5.38 -12.32
CA SER A 122 -12.42 5.30 -11.76
C SER A 122 -12.67 3.95 -11.06
N VAL A 123 -13.57 3.95 -10.07
CA VAL A 123 -14.00 2.71 -9.37
C VAL A 123 -14.69 1.75 -10.35
N GLU A 124 -15.42 2.26 -11.31
CA GLU A 124 -16.08 1.46 -12.35
C GLU A 124 -15.11 0.61 -13.16
N ASN A 125 -13.92 1.16 -13.50
CA ASN A 125 -12.92 0.44 -14.29
C ASN A 125 -12.35 -0.79 -13.56
N VAL A 126 -12.39 -0.81 -12.23
CA VAL A 126 -11.88 -1.90 -11.41
C VAL A 126 -12.96 -2.74 -10.75
N GLN A 127 -14.23 -2.39 -10.90
CA GLN A 127 -15.36 -2.99 -10.18
C GLN A 127 -15.42 -4.53 -10.32
N MET A 128 -15.07 -5.06 -11.49
CA MET A 128 -15.06 -6.52 -11.68
C MET A 128 -13.92 -7.20 -10.90
N LEU A 129 -12.79 -6.51 -10.72
CA LEU A 129 -11.66 -7.03 -9.95
C LEU A 129 -11.94 -7.04 -8.43
N LEU A 130 -12.81 -6.16 -7.93
CA LEU A 130 -13.22 -6.13 -6.52
C LEU A 130 -13.81 -7.47 -6.05
N ARG A 131 -14.25 -8.34 -6.96
CA ARG A 131 -14.82 -9.66 -6.65
C ARG A 131 -13.77 -10.75 -6.44
N ILE A 132 -12.51 -10.46 -6.76
CA ILE A 132 -11.41 -11.44 -6.75
C ILE A 132 -10.19 -10.93 -5.96
N VAL A 133 -10.34 -9.83 -5.23
CA VAL A 133 -9.32 -9.29 -4.31
C VAL A 133 -9.92 -9.13 -2.93
N ASP A 134 -9.06 -9.20 -1.92
CA ASP A 134 -9.46 -9.01 -0.52
C ASP A 134 -9.23 -7.58 -0.03
N LYS A 135 -8.30 -6.85 -0.66
CA LYS A 135 -7.92 -5.49 -0.25
C LYS A 135 -7.88 -4.51 -1.43
N VAL A 136 -8.34 -3.30 -1.18
CA VAL A 136 -8.30 -2.17 -2.13
C VAL A 136 -7.56 -1.00 -1.50
N LEU A 137 -6.40 -0.67 -2.03
CA LEU A 137 -5.59 0.48 -1.63
C LEU A 137 -5.96 1.69 -2.48
N VAL A 138 -6.57 2.70 -1.87
CA VAL A 138 -6.95 3.93 -2.58
C VAL A 138 -5.83 4.95 -2.45
N MET A 139 -5.20 5.28 -3.58
CA MET A 139 -4.19 6.33 -3.64
C MET A 139 -4.85 7.70 -3.50
N SER A 140 -4.56 8.40 -2.43
CA SER A 140 -5.06 9.76 -2.18
C SER A 140 -4.13 10.85 -2.74
N VAL A 141 -2.99 10.43 -3.27
CA VAL A 141 -1.98 11.21 -4.00
C VAL A 141 -1.56 10.43 -5.24
N ASN A 142 -0.87 11.05 -6.19
CA ASN A 142 -0.28 10.29 -7.29
C ASN A 142 0.84 9.37 -6.75
N PRO A 143 0.91 8.09 -7.20
CA PRO A 143 1.96 7.19 -6.75
C PRO A 143 3.36 7.68 -7.18
N GLY A 144 4.38 7.23 -6.45
CA GLY A 144 5.78 7.46 -6.79
C GLY A 144 6.56 8.41 -5.89
N ASN A 145 5.91 9.28 -5.12
CA ASN A 145 6.61 10.21 -4.22
C ASN A 145 5.86 10.38 -2.89
N ALA A 146 6.63 10.47 -1.80
CA ALA A 146 6.10 10.82 -0.49
C ALA A 146 5.86 12.34 -0.34
N ALA A 147 5.25 12.75 0.77
CA ALA A 147 5.03 14.14 1.17
C ALA A 147 4.19 14.99 0.18
N GLN A 148 3.33 14.37 -0.61
CA GLN A 148 2.39 15.06 -1.49
C GLN A 148 1.15 15.53 -0.71
N MET A 149 0.46 16.54 -1.26
CA MET A 149 -0.81 17.01 -0.74
C MET A 149 -1.96 16.09 -1.19
N PHE A 150 -2.93 15.90 -0.29
CA PHE A 150 -4.17 15.18 -0.59
C PHE A 150 -4.89 15.77 -1.81
N LEU A 151 -5.36 14.89 -2.69
CA LEU A 151 -6.16 15.25 -3.85
C LEU A 151 -7.67 15.17 -3.51
N PRO A 152 -8.38 16.31 -3.35
CA PRO A 152 -9.73 16.32 -2.77
C PRO A 152 -10.76 15.51 -3.56
N TYR A 153 -10.62 15.39 -4.88
CA TYR A 153 -11.54 14.65 -5.75
C TYR A 153 -11.51 13.12 -5.51
N VAL A 154 -10.49 12.61 -4.81
CA VAL A 154 -10.41 11.19 -4.45
C VAL A 154 -11.46 10.80 -3.39
N ARG A 155 -12.02 11.76 -2.65
CA ARG A 155 -13.09 11.49 -1.67
C ARG A 155 -14.23 10.66 -2.26
N GLU A 156 -14.67 11.03 -3.44
CA GLU A 156 -15.75 10.37 -4.15
C GLU A 156 -15.54 8.86 -4.37
N LYS A 157 -14.26 8.44 -4.51
CA LYS A 157 -13.93 7.01 -4.63
C LYS A 157 -14.17 6.24 -3.33
N TYR A 158 -13.90 6.85 -2.20
CA TYR A 158 -14.17 6.20 -0.90
C TYR A 158 -15.67 5.98 -0.72
N ASP A 159 -16.50 6.98 -1.05
CA ASP A 159 -17.95 6.89 -0.97
C ASP A 159 -18.47 5.75 -1.88
N GLN A 160 -18.01 5.69 -3.13
CA GLN A 160 -18.38 4.63 -4.08
C GLN A 160 -17.93 3.23 -3.60
N LEU A 161 -16.71 3.11 -3.06
CA LEU A 161 -16.19 1.83 -2.56
C LEU A 161 -16.92 1.37 -1.29
N LEU A 162 -17.28 2.29 -0.39
CA LEU A 162 -18.07 1.97 0.80
C LEU A 162 -19.44 1.44 0.45
N GLU A 163 -20.11 2.02 -0.56
CA GLU A 163 -21.38 1.50 -1.07
C GLU A 163 -21.23 0.09 -1.70
N LEU A 164 -20.13 -0.15 -2.43
CA LEU A 164 -19.86 -1.45 -3.03
C LEU A 164 -19.49 -2.51 -1.99
N LYS A 165 -18.83 -2.14 -0.91
CA LYS A 165 -18.46 -3.02 0.20
C LYS A 165 -19.67 -3.67 0.87
N GLU A 166 -20.85 -3.04 0.80
CA GLU A 166 -22.10 -3.65 1.28
C GLU A 166 -22.50 -4.89 0.47
N LYS A 167 -22.01 -5.06 -0.75
CA LYS A 167 -22.41 -6.09 -1.73
C LYS A 167 -21.28 -7.04 -2.11
N ILE A 168 -20.03 -6.58 -1.95
CA ILE A 168 -18.81 -7.29 -2.34
C ILE A 168 -17.87 -7.28 -1.14
N ASN A 169 -17.30 -8.44 -0.80
CA ASN A 169 -16.41 -8.56 0.34
C ASN A 169 -14.99 -8.15 -0.04
N PHE A 170 -14.54 -6.99 0.43
CA PHE A 170 -13.16 -6.50 0.36
C PHE A 170 -12.95 -5.44 1.45
N ASP A 171 -11.70 -5.20 1.82
CA ASP A 171 -11.34 -4.13 2.74
C ASP A 171 -10.71 -2.94 2.03
N ILE A 172 -11.02 -1.73 2.52
CA ILE A 172 -10.54 -0.47 1.95
C ILE A 172 -9.37 0.04 2.78
N TYR A 173 -8.27 0.36 2.11
CA TYR A 173 -7.05 0.93 2.70
C TYR A 173 -6.77 2.30 2.09
N TRP A 174 -6.20 3.19 2.90
CA TRP A 174 -5.83 4.56 2.53
C TRP A 174 -4.33 4.65 2.34
N ASP A 175 -3.86 5.20 1.22
CA ASP A 175 -2.45 5.55 1.03
C ASP A 175 -2.27 6.96 0.48
N GLY A 176 -1.26 7.67 1.01
CA GLY A 176 -0.90 9.03 0.69
C GLY A 176 -1.57 10.08 1.57
N ALA A 177 -0.84 11.13 1.91
CA ALA A 177 -1.29 12.28 2.70
C ALA A 177 -2.15 11.93 3.94
N CYS A 178 -1.86 10.78 4.56
CA CYS A 178 -2.62 10.26 5.71
C CYS A 178 -2.21 10.98 6.98
N GLY A 179 -3.07 11.87 7.49
CA GLY A 179 -2.97 12.52 8.78
C GLY A 179 -3.98 11.96 9.78
N ALA A 180 -3.85 12.34 11.06
CA ALA A 180 -4.79 11.95 12.12
C ALA A 180 -6.23 12.41 11.84
N ASP A 181 -6.40 13.50 11.10
CA ASP A 181 -7.70 13.99 10.63
C ASP A 181 -8.37 12.98 9.68
N LYS A 182 -7.61 12.38 8.76
CA LYS A 182 -8.12 11.38 7.83
C LYS A 182 -8.51 10.08 8.52
N ILE A 183 -7.70 9.60 9.44
CA ILE A 183 -8.03 8.43 10.26
C ILE A 183 -9.33 8.66 11.02
N LYS A 184 -9.44 9.81 11.72
CA LYS A 184 -10.62 10.17 12.49
C LYS A 184 -11.89 10.30 11.62
N GLU A 185 -11.75 10.78 10.39
CA GLU A 185 -12.85 10.98 9.44
C GLU A 185 -13.32 9.65 8.83
N TYR A 186 -12.38 8.79 8.36
CA TYR A 186 -12.69 7.65 7.50
C TYR A 186 -12.73 6.29 8.20
N ALA A 187 -12.04 6.10 9.34
CA ALA A 187 -12.14 4.84 10.08
C ALA A 187 -13.58 4.54 10.54
N PRO A 188 -14.36 5.51 11.05
CA PRO A 188 -15.76 5.27 11.42
C PRO A 188 -16.67 4.94 10.23
N LEU A 189 -16.27 5.33 9.01
CA LEU A 189 -17.02 5.06 7.78
C LEU A 189 -16.76 3.65 7.22
N GLY A 190 -15.72 2.95 7.72
CA GLY A 190 -15.42 1.57 7.32
C GLY A 190 -14.13 1.41 6.50
N VAL A 191 -13.26 2.44 6.42
CA VAL A 191 -11.89 2.30 5.94
C VAL A 191 -11.12 1.47 6.98
N LYS A 192 -10.58 0.33 6.55
CA LYS A 192 -9.99 -0.67 7.43
C LYS A 192 -8.53 -0.38 7.78
N GLY A 193 -7.76 0.22 6.89
CA GLY A 193 -6.35 0.46 7.15
C GLY A 193 -5.81 1.77 6.57
N PHE A 194 -4.72 2.26 7.16
CA PHE A 194 -4.11 3.55 6.82
C PHE A 194 -2.60 3.41 6.72
N VAL A 195 -2.05 3.72 5.53
CA VAL A 195 -0.61 3.75 5.30
C VAL A 195 -0.05 5.08 5.76
N LEU A 196 0.82 5.02 6.76
CA LEU A 196 1.38 6.17 7.46
C LEU A 196 2.83 6.43 6.99
N GLY A 197 3.05 7.59 6.40
CA GLY A 197 4.35 8.05 5.93
C GLY A 197 4.87 9.25 6.73
N THR A 198 5.40 10.24 6.01
CA THR A 198 6.02 11.46 6.55
C THR A 198 5.08 12.31 7.42
N THR A 199 3.78 12.27 7.20
CA THR A 199 2.82 13.10 7.92
C THR A 199 2.70 12.72 9.40
N LEU A 200 2.70 11.43 9.74
CA LEU A 200 2.45 10.95 11.11
C LEU A 200 3.64 10.22 11.74
N LEU A 201 4.36 9.36 11.00
CA LEU A 201 5.40 8.53 11.58
C LEU A 201 6.80 9.13 11.44
N PHE A 202 7.19 9.46 10.22
CA PHE A 202 8.58 9.81 9.92
C PHE A 202 8.85 11.31 9.97
N GLY A 203 7.82 12.16 9.81
CA GLY A 203 7.84 13.60 10.05
C GLY A 203 9.09 14.33 9.57
N LYS A 204 9.51 15.36 10.36
CA LYS A 204 10.69 16.20 10.10
C LYS A 204 12.04 15.47 10.27
N LYS A 205 12.04 14.16 10.57
CA LYS A 205 13.27 13.36 10.70
C LYS A 205 13.94 13.09 9.36
N HIS A 206 13.25 13.29 8.23
CA HIS A 206 13.81 13.00 6.91
C HIS A 206 14.76 14.12 6.47
N PRO A 207 16.06 13.80 6.18
CA PRO A 207 17.05 14.82 5.79
C PRO A 207 16.75 15.58 4.49
N MET A 208 15.84 15.08 3.68
CA MET A 208 15.46 15.66 2.38
C MET A 208 14.48 16.82 2.45
N GLU A 209 13.85 17.10 3.61
CA GLU A 209 12.87 18.19 3.77
C GLU A 209 13.52 19.59 3.94
N LYS A 210 14.84 19.70 3.88
CA LYS A 210 15.58 20.97 4.05
C LYS A 210 16.19 21.52 2.75
N ARG A 211 15.61 21.22 1.58
CA ARG A 211 16.07 21.84 0.34
C ARG A 211 14.92 22.55 -0.38
#